data_5dea8313f58e7821c737cc6687ad74f7
#
_entry.id   5dea8313f58e7821c737cc6687ad74f7
#
_cell.length_a   1.000
_cell.length_b   1.000
_cell.length_c   1.000
_cell.angle_alpha   90.00
_cell.angle_beta   90.00
_cell.angle_gamma   90.00
#
_symmetry.space_group_name_H-M   'P 1'
#
loop_
_entity.id
_entity.type
_entity.pdbx_description
1 polymer ?
#
loop_
_entity_poly.entity_id
_entity_poly.type
_entity_poly.pdbx_seq_one_letter_code
_entity_poly.pdbx_strand_id
1 'polypeptide(L)'
;AEINELLAGNKTEEFNALGSWEEKYAFIEKGLTAESMAVFAILPQTIQQQLFLERDPHGNVQVSLIESEKLFSALVKDKLTERGFTGKFNALHHFFGYEGRCAFPSNFDADYCYSLGYNAFMLIQYGYNGYLSKVSNLSKPAEEWVAGGMPITKMMNIERRNGEDKPVIKKALVELDGKPFKFFEANRDTWAVETAYTYPGAIQYYGPTEVCDITTRTLALEKGE
;
A
#
# COMPACT_ATOMS: atom_id res chain seq x y z
N ALA A 1 15.11 -1.24 7.69
CA ALA A 1 16.12 -2.16 7.16
C ALA A 1 16.81 -2.90 8.32
N GLU A 2 17.65 -2.23 9.15
CA GLU A 2 18.45 -2.85 10.21
C GLU A 2 17.64 -3.72 11.19
N ILE A 3 16.45 -3.30 11.62
CA ILE A 3 15.58 -4.13 12.49
C ILE A 3 15.18 -5.43 11.80
N ASN A 4 14.92 -5.40 10.50
CA ASN A 4 14.60 -6.62 9.75
C ASN A 4 15.80 -7.54 9.62
N GLU A 5 17.01 -6.98 9.48
CA GLU A 5 18.25 -7.73 9.46
C GLU A 5 18.62 -8.27 10.85
N LEU A 6 18.44 -7.47 11.89
CA LEU A 6 18.64 -7.87 13.27
C LEU A 6 17.77 -9.08 13.67
N LEU A 7 16.53 -9.12 13.20
CA LEU A 7 15.60 -10.20 13.51
C LEU A 7 15.51 -11.27 12.38
N ALA A 8 16.51 -11.35 11.52
CA ALA A 8 16.54 -12.40 10.50
C ALA A 8 16.91 -13.77 11.10
N GLY A 9 16.31 -14.83 10.56
CA GLY A 9 16.59 -16.23 10.97
C GLY A 9 16.23 -16.50 12.44
N ASN A 10 17.09 -17.22 13.13
CA ASN A 10 16.85 -17.69 14.52
C ASN A 10 16.80 -16.54 15.55
N LYS A 11 17.24 -15.35 15.21
CA LYS A 11 17.19 -14.19 16.13
C LYS A 11 15.79 -13.73 16.46
N THR A 12 14.82 -14.00 15.60
CA THR A 12 13.40 -13.76 15.91
C THR A 12 12.92 -14.62 17.06
N GLU A 13 13.29 -15.89 17.10
CA GLU A 13 12.91 -16.81 18.20
C GLU A 13 13.60 -16.38 19.51
N GLU A 14 14.89 -16.05 19.44
CA GLU A 14 15.65 -15.53 20.58
C GLU A 14 15.02 -14.26 21.15
N PHE A 15 14.68 -13.30 20.31
CA PHE A 15 14.01 -12.06 20.70
C PHE A 15 12.62 -12.30 21.31
N ASN A 16 11.83 -13.21 20.74
CA ASN A 16 10.49 -13.52 21.23
C ASN A 16 10.52 -14.30 22.55
N ALA A 17 11.60 -15.02 22.84
CA ALA A 17 11.80 -15.70 24.12
C ALA A 17 12.10 -14.75 25.29
N LEU A 18 12.49 -13.50 25.04
CA LEU A 18 12.74 -12.49 26.07
C LEU A 18 11.42 -12.08 26.74
N GLY A 19 11.43 -12.11 28.09
CA GLY A 19 10.22 -11.93 28.88
C GLY A 19 9.79 -10.49 29.07
N SER A 20 10.77 -9.55 29.20
CA SER A 20 10.49 -8.14 29.50
C SER A 20 10.87 -7.22 28.35
N TRP A 21 10.32 -6.00 28.37
CA TRP A 21 10.69 -4.98 27.40
C TRP A 21 12.13 -4.50 27.62
N GLU A 22 12.61 -4.46 28.83
CA GLU A 22 13.97 -4.10 29.21
C GLU A 22 15.00 -5.06 28.59
N GLU A 23 14.72 -6.36 28.63
CA GLU A 23 15.56 -7.40 27.98
C GLU A 23 15.54 -7.24 26.45
N LYS A 24 14.36 -7.00 25.88
CA LYS A 24 14.18 -6.73 24.44
C LYS A 24 14.92 -5.47 24.01
N TYR A 25 14.83 -4.40 24.79
CA TYR A 25 15.53 -3.15 24.51
C TYR A 25 17.05 -3.34 24.53
N ALA A 26 17.57 -4.05 25.54
CA ALA A 26 19.00 -4.36 25.60
C ALA A 26 19.48 -5.24 24.44
N PHE A 27 18.64 -6.13 23.94
CA PHE A 27 18.94 -6.92 22.75
C PHE A 27 19.03 -6.03 21.49
N ILE A 28 18.09 -5.10 21.36
CA ILE A 28 18.02 -4.14 20.24
C ILE A 28 19.26 -3.21 20.28
N GLU A 29 19.60 -2.68 21.45
CA GLU A 29 20.73 -1.78 21.65
C GLU A 29 22.06 -2.41 21.20
N LYS A 30 22.24 -3.70 21.43
CA LYS A 30 23.43 -4.44 21.00
C LYS A 30 23.46 -4.74 19.50
N GLY A 31 22.32 -4.72 18.86
CA GLY A 31 22.17 -5.16 17.47
C GLY A 31 22.02 -4.05 16.44
N LEU A 32 21.69 -2.83 16.85
CA LEU A 32 21.56 -1.68 15.96
C LEU A 32 22.85 -0.85 15.92
N THR A 33 23.06 -0.16 14.81
CA THR A 33 24.10 0.87 14.74
C THR A 33 23.80 2.04 15.69
N ALA A 34 24.82 2.80 16.07
CA ALA A 34 24.66 3.95 16.96
C ALA A 34 23.69 5.00 16.39
N GLU A 35 23.68 5.20 15.06
CA GLU A 35 22.77 6.12 14.37
C GLU A 35 21.32 5.64 14.45
N SER A 36 21.07 4.37 14.14
CA SER A 36 19.73 3.77 14.22
C SER A 36 19.23 3.71 15.64
N MET A 37 20.11 3.43 16.61
CA MET A 37 19.76 3.43 18.02
C MET A 37 19.41 4.83 18.53
N ALA A 38 20.12 5.89 18.11
CA ALA A 38 19.77 7.26 18.45
C ALA A 38 18.35 7.63 17.96
N VAL A 39 17.98 7.23 16.74
CA VAL A 39 16.63 7.43 16.20
C VAL A 39 15.61 6.59 16.96
N PHE A 40 15.93 5.33 17.26
CA PHE A 40 15.05 4.43 17.99
C PHE A 40 14.74 4.94 19.40
N ALA A 41 15.72 5.45 20.10
CA ALA A 41 15.58 5.92 21.48
C ALA A 41 14.65 7.13 21.64
N ILE A 42 14.51 7.98 20.62
CA ILE A 42 13.60 9.14 20.66
C ILE A 42 12.14 8.78 20.34
N LEU A 43 11.89 7.55 19.88
CA LEU A 43 10.53 7.11 19.60
C LEU A 43 9.78 6.81 20.90
N PRO A 44 8.47 7.12 21.00
CA PRO A 44 7.65 6.65 22.12
C PRO A 44 7.70 5.12 22.25
N GLN A 45 7.70 4.61 23.47
CA GLN A 45 7.81 3.17 23.74
C GLN A 45 6.76 2.34 22.98
N THR A 46 5.54 2.85 22.82
CA THR A 46 4.48 2.19 22.04
C THR A 46 4.90 1.99 20.57
N ILE A 47 5.55 2.98 19.97
CA ILE A 47 6.06 2.88 18.58
C ILE A 47 7.28 1.96 18.53
N GLN A 48 8.18 2.05 19.51
CA GLN A 48 9.31 1.13 19.61
C GLN A 48 8.83 -0.32 19.62
N GLN A 49 7.81 -0.64 20.42
CA GLN A 49 7.23 -1.98 20.48
C GLN A 49 6.57 -2.40 19.17
N GLN A 50 5.86 -1.50 18.50
CA GLN A 50 5.21 -1.79 17.22
C GLN A 50 6.19 -2.15 16.10
N LEU A 51 7.43 -1.64 16.14
CA LEU A 51 8.48 -2.03 15.20
C LEU A 51 8.90 -3.51 15.32
N PHE A 52 8.54 -4.17 16.41
CA PHE A 52 8.84 -5.58 16.71
C PHE A 52 7.60 -6.47 16.77
N LEU A 53 6.45 -6.00 16.31
CA LEU A 53 5.26 -6.82 16.13
C LEU A 53 5.48 -7.92 15.07
N GLU A 54 4.48 -8.75 14.91
CA GLU A 54 4.48 -9.86 13.97
C GLU A 54 5.04 -9.48 12.60
N ARG A 55 5.79 -10.40 12.05
CA ARG A 55 6.40 -10.28 10.73
C ARG A 55 5.49 -10.84 9.66
N ASP A 56 5.59 -10.29 8.46
CA ASP A 56 5.00 -10.91 7.28
C ASP A 56 5.72 -12.25 6.95
N PRO A 57 5.18 -13.09 6.06
CA PRO A 57 5.82 -14.34 5.65
C PRO A 57 7.24 -14.18 5.08
N HIS A 58 7.64 -12.95 4.73
CA HIS A 58 8.97 -12.61 4.22
C HIS A 58 9.92 -12.06 5.29
N GLY A 59 9.46 -12.04 6.56
CA GLY A 59 10.25 -11.55 7.69
C GLY A 59 10.29 -10.03 7.85
N ASN A 60 9.47 -9.27 7.12
CA ASN A 60 9.43 -7.82 7.25
C ASN A 60 8.40 -7.38 8.29
N VAL A 61 8.69 -6.27 8.98
CA VAL A 61 7.70 -5.64 9.86
C VAL A 61 6.47 -5.21 9.06
N GLN A 62 5.29 -5.46 9.61
CA GLN A 62 4.03 -5.01 9.03
C GLN A 62 3.86 -3.51 9.29
N VAL A 63 4.45 -2.69 8.43
CA VAL A 63 4.48 -1.22 8.59
C VAL A 63 3.10 -0.57 8.68
N SER A 64 2.07 -1.20 8.14
CA SER A 64 0.68 -0.74 8.23
C SER A 64 0.10 -0.82 9.66
N LEU A 65 0.71 -1.60 10.55
CA LEU A 65 0.32 -1.70 11.95
C LEU A 65 1.00 -0.66 12.84
N ILE A 66 1.95 0.12 12.32
CA ILE A 66 2.63 1.17 13.07
C ILE A 66 1.75 2.42 13.08
N GLU A 67 1.31 2.82 14.27
CA GLU A 67 0.41 3.96 14.47
C GLU A 67 1.18 5.29 14.41
N SER A 68 1.64 5.67 13.22
CA SER A 68 2.42 6.90 12.99
C SER A 68 1.69 8.17 13.44
N GLU A 69 0.36 8.19 13.36
CA GLU A 69 -0.48 9.28 13.84
C GLU A 69 -0.37 9.49 15.36
N LYS A 70 -0.21 8.43 16.15
CA LYS A 70 0.04 8.52 17.58
C LYS A 70 1.45 9.04 17.90
N LEU A 71 2.44 8.64 17.09
CA LEU A 71 3.78 9.19 17.17
C LEU A 71 3.77 10.71 17.00
N PHE A 72 3.14 11.21 15.92
CA PHE A 72 3.05 12.66 15.67
C PHE A 72 2.31 13.39 16.78
N SER A 73 1.22 12.83 17.31
CA SER A 73 0.51 13.43 18.45
C SER A 73 1.38 13.54 19.70
N ALA A 74 2.16 12.51 20.01
CA ALA A 74 3.09 12.54 21.14
C ALA A 74 4.17 13.62 20.95
N LEU A 75 4.82 13.65 19.79
CA LEU A 75 5.84 14.65 19.48
C LEU A 75 5.30 16.09 19.53
N VAL A 76 4.10 16.31 19.01
CA VAL A 76 3.45 17.65 19.09
C VAL A 76 3.14 18.03 20.54
N LYS A 77 2.62 17.11 21.34
CA LYS A 77 2.33 17.32 22.76
C LYS A 77 3.60 17.71 23.53
N ASP A 78 4.68 16.96 23.33
CA ASP A 78 5.95 17.22 23.97
C ASP A 78 6.51 18.59 23.58
N LYS A 79 6.43 18.91 22.29
CA LYS A 79 6.88 20.21 21.76
C LYS A 79 6.05 21.39 22.28
N LEU A 80 4.76 21.22 22.46
CA LEU A 80 3.89 22.22 23.08
C LEU A 80 4.27 22.44 24.55
N THR A 81 4.54 21.35 25.28
CA THR A 81 4.97 21.40 26.67
C THR A 81 6.32 22.14 26.82
N GLU A 82 7.29 21.80 25.99
CA GLU A 82 8.61 22.47 25.93
C GLU A 82 8.47 23.99 25.67
N ARG A 83 7.48 24.39 24.85
CA ARG A 83 7.20 25.81 24.53
C ARG A 83 6.33 26.52 25.56
N GLY A 84 6.00 25.86 26.68
CA GLY A 84 5.17 26.46 27.75
C GLY A 84 3.70 26.66 27.35
N PHE A 85 3.17 25.89 26.43
CA PHE A 85 1.76 25.94 26.05
C PHE A 85 0.88 25.49 27.23
N THR A 86 0.01 26.39 27.70
CA THR A 86 -0.88 26.18 28.85
C THR A 86 -2.31 25.77 28.44
N GLY A 87 -2.59 25.76 27.15
CA GLY A 87 -3.89 25.37 26.61
C GLY A 87 -4.12 23.85 26.66
N LYS A 88 -5.36 23.44 26.37
CA LYS A 88 -5.72 22.03 26.27
C LYS A 88 -5.40 21.50 24.87
N PHE A 89 -4.51 20.52 24.78
CA PHE A 89 -4.23 19.80 23.54
C PHE A 89 -5.03 18.50 23.53
N ASN A 90 -5.80 18.30 22.47
CA ASN A 90 -6.55 17.07 22.22
C ASN A 90 -6.38 16.67 20.76
N ALA A 91 -5.90 15.47 20.51
CA ALA A 91 -5.69 14.92 19.16
C ALA A 91 -6.70 13.80 18.90
N LEU A 92 -7.36 13.88 17.74
CA LEU A 92 -8.20 12.81 17.22
C LEU A 92 -7.43 12.12 16.09
N HIS A 93 -7.28 10.82 16.17
CA HIS A 93 -6.56 10.02 15.19
C HIS A 93 -7.55 9.38 14.23
N HIS A 94 -7.26 9.49 12.95
CA HIS A 94 -8.03 8.86 11.89
C HIS A 94 -7.12 7.99 11.04
N PHE A 95 -7.42 6.71 10.95
CA PHE A 95 -6.78 5.80 10.02
C PHE A 95 -7.69 5.63 8.81
N PHE A 96 -7.32 6.25 7.70
CA PHE A 96 -8.14 6.22 6.49
C PHE A 96 -8.05 4.88 5.74
N GLY A 97 -6.93 4.20 5.82
CA GLY A 97 -6.76 2.91 5.17
C GLY A 97 -7.01 2.96 3.66
N TYR A 98 -7.92 2.13 3.19
CA TYR A 98 -8.30 2.09 1.79
C TYR A 98 -9.10 3.31 1.35
N GLU A 99 -9.91 3.87 2.22
CA GLU A 99 -10.72 5.08 1.95
C GLU A 99 -9.84 6.28 1.57
N GLY A 100 -8.63 6.37 2.08
CA GLY A 100 -7.66 7.40 1.70
C GLY A 100 -6.90 7.12 0.39
N ARG A 101 -7.11 5.95 -0.24
CA ARG A 101 -6.38 5.49 -1.43
C ARG A 101 -7.25 5.16 -2.63
N CYS A 102 -8.56 5.09 -2.47
CA CYS A 102 -9.49 4.79 -3.54
C CYS A 102 -10.74 5.67 -3.45
N ALA A 103 -11.38 5.88 -4.58
CA ALA A 103 -12.73 6.42 -4.66
C ALA A 103 -13.78 5.31 -4.45
N PHE A 104 -15.06 5.65 -4.49
CA PHE A 104 -16.12 4.67 -4.59
C PHE A 104 -15.98 3.85 -5.88
N PRO A 105 -16.28 2.53 -5.84
CA PRO A 105 -16.22 1.72 -7.03
C PRO A 105 -17.27 2.16 -8.06
N SER A 106 -16.87 2.12 -9.32
CA SER A 106 -17.75 2.36 -10.47
C SER A 106 -18.28 1.05 -11.07
N ASN A 107 -19.15 1.12 -12.08
CA ASN A 107 -19.55 -0.04 -12.87
C ASN A 107 -18.33 -0.72 -13.51
N PHE A 108 -17.37 0.07 -14.01
CA PHE A 108 -16.13 -0.46 -14.54
C PHE A 108 -15.41 -1.36 -13.52
N ASP A 109 -15.29 -0.90 -12.27
CA ASP A 109 -14.64 -1.68 -11.21
C ASP A 109 -15.39 -2.98 -10.93
N ALA A 110 -16.74 -2.92 -10.88
CA ALA A 110 -17.57 -4.08 -10.65
C ALA A 110 -17.43 -5.13 -11.76
N ASP A 111 -17.54 -4.71 -13.02
CA ASP A 111 -17.41 -5.59 -14.19
C ASP A 111 -16.00 -6.18 -14.29
N TYR A 112 -14.98 -5.35 -14.02
CA TYR A 112 -13.59 -5.78 -14.07
C TYR A 112 -13.28 -6.81 -12.97
N CYS A 113 -13.68 -6.55 -11.74
CA CYS A 113 -13.48 -7.48 -10.62
C CYS A 113 -14.26 -8.79 -10.83
N TYR A 114 -15.49 -8.70 -11.31
CA TYR A 114 -16.29 -9.88 -11.64
C TYR A 114 -15.62 -10.72 -12.72
N SER A 115 -15.17 -10.07 -13.80
CA SER A 115 -14.48 -10.74 -14.91
C SER A 115 -13.17 -11.40 -14.46
N LEU A 116 -12.39 -10.73 -13.61
CA LEU A 116 -11.16 -11.29 -13.03
C LEU A 116 -11.45 -12.52 -12.16
N GLY A 117 -12.48 -12.45 -11.30
CA GLY A 117 -12.86 -13.55 -10.41
C GLY A 117 -13.36 -14.77 -11.18
N TYR A 118 -14.24 -14.55 -12.14
CA TYR A 118 -14.79 -15.61 -13.00
C TYR A 118 -13.68 -16.30 -13.81
N ASN A 119 -12.81 -15.49 -14.41
CA ASN A 119 -11.66 -16.00 -15.17
C ASN A 119 -10.67 -16.75 -14.28
N ALA A 120 -10.41 -16.32 -13.05
CA ALA A 120 -9.58 -17.04 -12.09
C ALA A 120 -10.16 -18.43 -11.79
N PHE A 121 -11.47 -18.53 -11.60
CA PHE A 121 -12.15 -19.83 -11.47
C PHE A 121 -11.93 -20.72 -12.69
N MET A 122 -12.05 -20.19 -13.90
CA MET A 122 -11.84 -20.95 -15.14
C MET A 122 -10.39 -21.44 -15.24
N LEU A 123 -9.40 -20.60 -14.90
CA LEU A 123 -8.00 -21.02 -14.86
C LEU A 123 -7.78 -22.21 -13.92
N ILE A 124 -8.36 -22.16 -12.71
CA ILE A 124 -8.29 -23.25 -11.74
C ILE A 124 -8.98 -24.50 -12.29
N GLN A 125 -10.19 -24.36 -12.84
CA GLN A 125 -10.97 -25.46 -13.38
C GLN A 125 -10.22 -26.22 -14.50
N TYR A 126 -9.46 -25.51 -15.31
CA TYR A 126 -8.65 -26.09 -16.39
C TYR A 126 -7.21 -26.45 -15.95
N GLY A 127 -6.90 -26.38 -14.67
CA GLY A 127 -5.59 -26.81 -14.11
C GLY A 127 -4.43 -25.85 -14.39
N TYR A 128 -4.67 -24.60 -14.75
CA TYR A 128 -3.63 -23.60 -14.97
C TYR A 128 -3.13 -23.02 -13.64
N ASN A 129 -2.20 -23.74 -13.00
CA ASN A 129 -1.53 -23.27 -11.79
C ASN A 129 -0.42 -22.27 -12.09
N GLY A 130 -0.19 -21.32 -11.20
CA GLY A 130 0.85 -20.30 -11.37
C GLY A 130 0.51 -19.22 -12.41
N TYR A 131 -0.77 -19.05 -12.72
CA TYR A 131 -1.27 -18.00 -13.61
C TYR A 131 -1.99 -16.92 -12.82
N LEU A 132 -1.79 -15.67 -13.24
CA LEU A 132 -2.59 -14.52 -12.82
C LEU A 132 -3.79 -14.39 -13.75
N SER A 133 -4.97 -14.15 -13.20
CA SER A 133 -6.14 -13.75 -13.97
C SER A 133 -5.90 -12.39 -14.61
N LYS A 134 -6.24 -12.25 -15.89
CA LYS A 134 -6.01 -11.06 -16.68
C LYS A 134 -7.23 -10.78 -17.56
N VAL A 135 -7.58 -9.50 -17.66
CA VAL A 135 -8.54 -9.00 -18.65
C VAL A 135 -7.86 -7.96 -19.52
N SER A 136 -8.07 -8.05 -20.81
CA SER A 136 -7.53 -7.12 -21.82
C SER A 136 -8.66 -6.31 -22.46
N ASN A 137 -8.31 -5.29 -23.22
CA ASN A 137 -9.24 -4.38 -23.91
C ASN A 137 -10.10 -3.53 -22.97
N LEU A 138 -9.59 -3.21 -21.79
CA LEU A 138 -10.33 -2.50 -20.73
C LEU A 138 -10.84 -1.11 -21.12
N SER A 139 -10.37 -0.53 -22.22
CA SER A 139 -10.89 0.73 -22.75
C SER A 139 -12.08 0.56 -23.69
N LYS A 140 -12.45 -0.66 -23.96
CA LYS A 140 -13.63 -1.01 -24.76
C LYS A 140 -14.82 -1.29 -23.82
N PRO A 141 -16.07 -1.29 -24.33
CA PRO A 141 -17.21 -1.83 -23.61
C PRO A 141 -16.93 -3.22 -23.04
N ALA A 142 -17.56 -3.56 -21.89
CA ALA A 142 -17.26 -4.80 -21.16
C ALA A 142 -17.48 -6.07 -21.99
N GLU A 143 -18.40 -6.06 -22.95
CA GLU A 143 -18.65 -7.17 -23.88
C GLU A 143 -17.51 -7.43 -24.87
N GLU A 144 -16.61 -6.47 -25.05
CA GLU A 144 -15.41 -6.59 -25.90
C GLU A 144 -14.16 -6.97 -25.10
N TRP A 145 -14.27 -7.12 -23.78
CA TRP A 145 -13.13 -7.50 -22.96
C TRP A 145 -12.72 -8.95 -23.21
N VAL A 146 -11.42 -9.20 -23.12
CA VAL A 146 -10.85 -10.52 -23.34
C VAL A 146 -10.20 -11.03 -22.07
N ALA A 147 -10.82 -12.03 -21.47
CA ALA A 147 -10.27 -12.74 -20.31
C ALA A 147 -9.14 -13.70 -20.73
N GLY A 148 -8.15 -13.88 -19.86
CA GLY A 148 -7.02 -14.78 -20.12
C GLY A 148 -6.13 -14.97 -18.91
N GLY A 149 -5.04 -15.73 -19.09
CA GLY A 149 -4.05 -16.01 -18.05
C GLY A 149 -2.68 -15.44 -18.41
N MET A 150 -1.95 -14.96 -17.40
CA MET A 150 -0.56 -14.56 -17.50
C MET A 150 0.27 -15.42 -16.56
N PRO A 151 1.23 -16.23 -17.04
CA PRO A 151 2.15 -16.96 -16.16
C PRO A 151 2.85 -15.99 -15.21
N ILE A 152 2.85 -16.27 -13.90
CA ILE A 152 3.46 -15.39 -12.90
C ILE A 152 4.94 -15.15 -13.19
N THR A 153 5.62 -16.11 -13.78
CA THR A 153 7.03 -15.99 -14.17
C THR A 153 7.29 -14.89 -15.19
N LYS A 154 6.31 -14.53 -16.02
CA LYS A 154 6.43 -13.39 -16.94
C LYS A 154 6.36 -12.02 -16.25
N MET A 155 5.86 -11.99 -15.02
CA MET A 155 5.81 -10.78 -14.19
C MET A 155 7.06 -10.62 -13.34
N MET A 156 7.90 -11.66 -13.26
CA MET A 156 9.10 -11.65 -12.45
C MET A 156 10.26 -11.00 -13.18
N ASN A 157 11.06 -10.29 -12.41
CA ASN A 157 12.35 -9.74 -12.80
C ASN A 157 13.40 -10.22 -11.79
N ILE A 158 14.65 -10.28 -12.18
CA ILE A 158 15.76 -10.58 -11.27
C ILE A 158 16.31 -9.26 -10.74
N GLU A 159 16.27 -9.09 -9.44
CA GLU A 159 16.86 -7.94 -8.75
C GLU A 159 17.91 -8.39 -7.75
N ARG A 160 19.02 -7.66 -7.69
CA ARG A 160 20.04 -7.90 -6.68
C ARG A 160 19.59 -7.31 -5.35
N ARG A 161 19.37 -8.18 -4.37
CA ARG A 161 18.98 -7.81 -2.99
C ARG A 161 19.86 -8.53 -1.99
N ASN A 162 20.45 -7.78 -1.06
CA ASN A 162 21.34 -8.31 -0.01
C ASN A 162 22.48 -9.19 -0.58
N GLY A 163 23.05 -8.78 -1.72
CA GLY A 163 24.14 -9.51 -2.35
C GLY A 163 23.75 -10.73 -3.19
N GLU A 164 22.48 -11.10 -3.25
CA GLU A 164 21.94 -12.23 -4.00
C GLU A 164 20.97 -11.78 -5.09
N ASP A 165 20.89 -12.56 -6.16
CA ASP A 165 19.91 -12.35 -7.22
C ASP A 165 18.59 -13.02 -6.85
N LYS A 166 17.53 -12.24 -6.66
CA LYS A 166 16.21 -12.71 -6.24
C LYS A 166 15.14 -12.42 -7.30
N PRO A 167 14.28 -13.40 -7.61
CA PRO A 167 13.12 -13.15 -8.45
C PRO A 167 12.10 -12.30 -7.67
N VAL A 168 11.68 -11.20 -8.27
CA VAL A 168 10.69 -10.27 -7.72
C VAL A 168 9.67 -9.89 -8.77
N ILE A 169 8.44 -9.62 -8.37
CA ILE A 169 7.45 -9.02 -9.26
C ILE A 169 7.80 -7.55 -9.43
N LYS A 170 8.02 -7.13 -10.67
CA LYS A 170 8.34 -5.74 -10.99
C LYS A 170 7.14 -4.84 -10.70
N LYS A 171 7.36 -3.79 -9.93
CA LYS A 171 6.34 -2.78 -9.68
C LYS A 171 6.06 -1.97 -10.94
N ALA A 172 4.79 -1.77 -11.26
CA ALA A 172 4.38 -0.72 -12.18
C ALA A 172 4.47 0.62 -11.45
N LEU A 173 5.41 1.46 -11.86
CA LEU A 173 5.57 2.80 -11.30
C LEU A 173 4.78 3.80 -12.16
N VAL A 174 4.42 4.92 -11.53
CA VAL A 174 3.81 6.04 -12.26
C VAL A 174 4.80 6.59 -13.27
N GLU A 175 4.40 6.67 -14.53
CA GLU A 175 5.19 7.27 -15.60
C GLU A 175 5.01 8.79 -15.55
N LEU A 176 6.07 9.49 -15.11
CA LEU A 176 6.01 10.96 -14.92
C LEU A 176 5.85 11.74 -16.24
N ASP A 177 6.21 11.13 -17.36
CA ASP A 177 5.99 11.69 -18.71
C ASP A 177 4.68 11.21 -19.35
N GLY A 178 3.98 10.28 -18.68
CA GLY A 178 2.69 9.73 -19.12
C GLY A 178 1.55 10.76 -19.01
N LYS A 179 0.57 10.66 -19.89
CA LYS A 179 -0.60 11.57 -19.92
C LYS A 179 -1.37 11.62 -18.60
N PRO A 180 -1.61 10.51 -17.88
CA PRO A 180 -2.29 10.56 -16.58
C PRO A 180 -1.54 11.42 -15.57
N PHE A 181 -0.21 11.29 -15.48
CA PHE A 181 0.57 12.11 -14.56
C PHE A 181 0.61 13.57 -14.98
N LYS A 182 0.76 13.87 -16.27
CA LYS A 182 0.73 15.26 -16.79
C LYS A 182 -0.63 15.93 -16.54
N PHE A 183 -1.71 15.19 -16.65
CA PHE A 183 -3.04 15.67 -16.28
C PHE A 183 -3.13 15.99 -14.77
N PHE A 184 -2.65 15.10 -13.92
CA PHE A 184 -2.55 15.35 -12.48
C PHE A 184 -1.67 16.57 -12.19
N GLU A 185 -0.48 16.67 -12.79
CA GLU A 185 0.47 17.76 -12.59
C GLU A 185 -0.16 19.13 -12.93
N ALA A 186 -0.93 19.18 -14.00
CA ALA A 186 -1.61 20.41 -14.43
C ALA A 186 -2.75 20.85 -13.50
N ASN A 187 -3.32 19.95 -12.72
CA ASN A 187 -4.50 20.23 -11.91
C ASN A 187 -4.23 20.19 -10.39
N ARG A 188 -3.11 19.62 -9.94
CA ARG A 188 -2.87 19.31 -8.52
C ARG A 188 -2.92 20.54 -7.59
N ASP A 189 -2.48 21.70 -8.06
CA ASP A 189 -2.45 22.91 -7.24
C ASP A 189 -3.88 23.44 -6.99
N THR A 190 -4.76 23.34 -7.99
CA THR A 190 -6.18 23.62 -7.85
C THR A 190 -6.85 22.61 -6.93
N TRP A 191 -6.58 21.31 -7.13
CA TRP A 191 -7.17 20.24 -6.32
C TRP A 191 -6.68 20.22 -4.87
N ALA A 192 -5.55 20.88 -4.57
CA ALA A 192 -5.07 21.02 -3.20
C ALA A 192 -5.97 21.93 -2.34
N VAL A 193 -6.72 22.84 -2.96
CA VAL A 193 -7.55 23.86 -2.28
C VAL A 193 -9.02 23.78 -2.64
N GLU A 194 -9.37 23.14 -3.74
CA GLU A 194 -10.74 22.99 -4.22
C GLU A 194 -11.15 21.52 -4.30
N THR A 195 -12.40 21.23 -3.94
CA THR A 195 -12.94 19.88 -4.07
C THR A 195 -13.15 19.52 -5.53
N ALA A 196 -12.38 18.56 -6.03
CA ALA A 196 -12.47 18.06 -7.41
C ALA A 196 -13.03 16.62 -7.48
N TYR A 197 -13.49 16.08 -6.35
CA TYR A 197 -14.08 14.73 -6.33
C TYR A 197 -15.38 14.69 -7.09
N THR A 198 -15.48 13.72 -8.01
CA THR A 198 -16.72 13.44 -8.75
C THR A 198 -17.22 12.07 -8.32
N TYR A 199 -18.46 12.03 -7.81
CA TYR A 199 -19.09 10.75 -7.45
C TYR A 199 -19.36 9.93 -8.72
N PRO A 200 -18.90 8.67 -8.81
CA PRO A 200 -19.05 7.86 -10.03
C PRO A 200 -20.46 7.35 -10.28
N GLY A 201 -21.41 7.62 -9.38
CA GLY A 201 -22.75 7.09 -9.44
C GLY A 201 -22.91 5.76 -8.72
N ALA A 202 -24.14 5.25 -8.71
CA ALA A 202 -24.42 3.92 -8.19
C ALA A 202 -24.00 2.86 -9.22
N ILE A 203 -23.53 1.69 -8.73
CA ILE A 203 -23.33 0.53 -9.60
C ILE A 203 -24.67 0.07 -10.12
N GLN A 204 -24.86 0.03 -11.45
CA GLN A 204 -26.07 -0.43 -12.10
C GLN A 204 -25.76 -1.05 -13.46
N TYR A 205 -26.47 -2.12 -13.80
CA TYR A 205 -26.25 -2.92 -15.01
C TYR A 205 -27.37 -2.74 -16.05
N TYR A 206 -28.16 -1.67 -15.93
CA TYR A 206 -29.23 -1.34 -16.85
C TYR A 206 -29.33 0.18 -17.01
N GLY A 207 -29.77 0.62 -18.17
CA GLY A 207 -29.88 2.02 -18.53
C GLY A 207 -29.05 2.38 -19.75
N PRO A 208 -28.87 3.68 -20.02
CA PRO A 208 -28.03 4.14 -21.12
C PRO A 208 -26.57 3.76 -20.92
N THR A 209 -25.88 3.38 -22.00
CA THR A 209 -24.43 3.03 -21.98
C THR A 209 -23.58 4.12 -21.35
N GLU A 210 -23.92 5.38 -21.57
CA GLU A 210 -23.22 6.54 -21.01
C GLU A 210 -23.25 6.61 -19.48
N VAL A 211 -24.15 5.84 -18.84
CA VAL A 211 -24.26 5.74 -17.38
C VAL A 211 -23.68 4.43 -16.88
N CYS A 212 -23.91 3.34 -17.61
CA CYS A 212 -23.58 1.99 -17.17
C CYS A 212 -22.16 1.56 -17.53
N ASP A 213 -21.53 2.19 -18.53
CA ASP A 213 -20.29 1.71 -19.15
C ASP A 213 -19.27 2.85 -19.37
N ILE A 214 -18.93 3.52 -18.28
CA ILE A 214 -17.98 4.66 -18.31
C ILE A 214 -16.57 4.15 -18.08
N THR A 215 -15.71 4.34 -19.05
CA THR A 215 -14.26 4.10 -18.92
C THR A 215 -13.64 5.06 -17.89
N THR A 216 -12.73 4.53 -17.07
CA THR A 216 -12.02 5.37 -16.10
C THR A 216 -11.15 6.42 -16.80
N ARG A 217 -11.06 7.62 -16.22
CA ARG A 217 -10.28 8.72 -16.80
C ARG A 217 -8.82 8.36 -17.06
N THR A 218 -8.21 7.56 -16.20
CA THR A 218 -6.82 7.11 -16.39
C THR A 218 -6.66 6.32 -17.67
N LEU A 219 -7.53 5.35 -17.94
CA LEU A 219 -7.50 4.56 -19.17
C LEU A 219 -7.80 5.42 -20.41
N ALA A 220 -8.76 6.36 -20.31
CA ALA A 220 -9.06 7.29 -21.39
C ALA A 220 -7.83 8.12 -21.75
N LEU A 221 -7.15 8.71 -20.78
CA LEU A 221 -5.92 9.48 -20.98
C LEU A 221 -4.76 8.67 -21.54
N GLU A 222 -4.57 7.42 -21.11
CA GLU A 222 -3.56 6.52 -21.66
C GLU A 222 -3.78 6.24 -23.15
N LYS A 223 -5.03 6.22 -23.57
CA LYS A 223 -5.41 6.00 -24.97
C LYS A 223 -5.46 7.26 -25.81
N GLY A 224 -5.37 8.43 -25.21
CA GLY A 224 -5.36 9.71 -25.91
C GLY A 224 -6.71 10.33 -26.15
N GLU A 225 -7.69 9.91 -25.36
CA GLU A 225 -9.06 10.46 -25.33
C GLU A 225 -9.18 11.64 -24.34
#